data_6e95c305ba8286aedb8f020e811b4738
#
_entry.id   6e95c305ba8286aedb8f020e811b4738
#
_cell.length_a   1.000
_cell.length_b   1.000
_cell.length_c   1.000
_cell.angle_alpha   90.00
_cell.angle_beta   90.00
_cell.angle_gamma   90.00
#
_symmetry.space_group_name_H-M   'P 1'
#
loop_
_entity.id
_entity.type
_entity.pdbx_description
1 polymer ?
#
loop_
_entity_poly.entity_id
_entity_poly.type
_entity_poly.pdbx_seq_one_letter_code
_entity_poly.pdbx_strand_id
1 'polypeptide(L)' 'MKILGIETSCDETAVAIVDRDAGLLGQLIHSQIELHQKYGGVVPELASRDHIQKLLPLIQPLNYFF' A
#
# COMPACT_ATOMS: atom_id res chain seq x y z
N MET A 1 -12.97 -17.48 -2.62
CA MET A 1 -12.06 -16.75 -3.53
C MET A 1 -11.47 -15.56 -2.79
N LYS A 2 -10.15 -15.44 -2.84
CA LYS A 2 -9.44 -14.33 -2.22
C LYS A 2 -8.92 -13.38 -3.28
N ILE A 3 -9.02 -12.09 -3.00
CA ILE A 3 -8.61 -11.04 -3.93
C ILE A 3 -7.61 -10.13 -3.21
N LEU A 4 -6.48 -9.89 -3.85
CA LEU A 4 -5.50 -8.91 -3.38
C LEU A 4 -5.76 -7.59 -4.08
N GLY A 5 -6.05 -6.55 -3.30
CA GLY A 5 -6.20 -5.19 -3.81
C GLY A 5 -4.96 -4.38 -3.53
N ILE A 6 -4.54 -3.60 -4.51
CA ILE A 6 -3.36 -2.74 -4.40
C ILE A 6 -3.75 -1.32 -4.82
N GLU A 7 -3.36 -0.34 -4.00
CA GLU A 7 -3.60 1.07 -4.29
C GLU A 7 -2.29 1.83 -4.09
N THR A 8 -1.84 2.54 -5.12
CA THR A 8 -0.57 3.26 -5.12
C THR A 8 -0.72 4.67 -5.68
N SER A 9 -1.81 5.34 -5.33
CA SER A 9 -2.03 6.72 -5.79
C SER A 9 -1.34 7.71 -4.87
N CYS A 10 -0.89 8.82 -5.46
CA CYS A 10 -0.29 9.96 -4.75
C CYS A 10 0.75 9.55 -3.71
N ASP A 11 0.42 9.72 -2.44
CA ASP A 11 1.37 9.59 -1.34
C ASP A 11 1.08 8.42 -0.40
N GLU A 12 0.27 7.45 -0.84
CA GLU A 12 -0.03 6.27 -0.03
C GLU A 12 0.17 4.99 -0.83
N THR A 13 0.71 3.97 -0.17
CA THR A 13 0.75 2.60 -0.69
C THR A 13 -0.13 1.74 0.22
N ALA A 14 -1.14 1.10 -0.35
CA ALA A 14 -2.07 0.29 0.42
C ALA A 14 -2.26 -1.07 -0.22
N VAL A 15 -2.38 -2.10 0.61
CA VAL A 15 -2.69 -3.45 0.16
C VAL A 15 -3.76 -4.03 1.05
N ALA A 16 -4.64 -4.84 0.47
CA ALA A 16 -5.71 -5.49 1.21
C ALA A 16 -6.01 -6.85 0.62
N ILE A 17 -6.38 -7.79 1.48
CA ILE A 17 -6.88 -9.10 1.05
C ILE A 17 -8.33 -9.21 1.47
N VAL A 18 -9.19 -9.50 0.50
CA VAL A 18 -10.63 -9.66 0.70
C VAL A 18 -11.03 -11.06 0.29
N ASP A 19 -11.80 -11.74 1.13
CA ASP A 19 -12.41 -13.02 0.78
C ASP A 19 -13.86 -12.75 0.41
N ARG A 20 -14.32 -13.38 -0.66
CA ARG A 20 -15.70 -13.27 -1.13
C ARG A 20 -16.72 -13.48 -0.02
N ASP A 21 -16.49 -14.47 0.85
CA ASP A 21 -17.46 -14.86 1.87
C ASP A 21 -17.16 -14.23 3.24
N ALA A 22 -15.89 -14.12 3.60
CA ALA A 22 -15.49 -13.63 4.92
C ALA A 22 -15.27 -12.12 4.98
N GLY A 23 -15.19 -11.45 3.82
CA GLY A 23 -14.95 -10.02 3.77
C GLY A 23 -13.46 -9.66 3.88
N LEU A 24 -13.17 -8.51 4.48
CA LEU A 24 -11.79 -8.03 4.62
C LEU A 24 -11.02 -8.91 5.59
N LEU A 25 -9.96 -9.55 5.11
CA LEU A 25 -9.08 -10.40 5.93
C LEU A 25 -7.92 -9.63 6.53
N GLY A 26 -7.37 -8.67 5.79
CA GLY A 26 -6.27 -7.88 6.28
C GLY A 26 -5.98 -6.70 5.37
N GLN A 27 -5.40 -5.64 5.93
CA GLN A 27 -4.95 -4.50 5.13
C GLN A 27 -3.78 -3.81 5.81
N LEU A 28 -2.92 -3.20 5.01
CA LEU A 28 -1.79 -2.42 5.47
C LEU A 28 -1.67 -1.17 4.60
N ILE A 29 -1.38 -0.05 5.23
CA ILE A 29 -1.24 1.24 4.55
C ILE A 29 0.07 1.88 4.98
N HIS A 30 0.83 2.37 4.02
CA HIS A 30 2.03 3.18 4.26
C HIS A 30 1.80 4.57 3.68
N SER A 31 1.90 5.61 4.52
CA SER A 31 1.76 7.01 4.11
C SER A 31 3.12 7.65 3.89
N GLN A 32 3.23 8.46 2.85
CA GLN A 32 4.45 9.21 2.53
C GLN A 32 4.40 10.66 3.01
N ILE A 33 3.50 10.98 3.94
CA ILE A 33 3.32 12.36 4.38
C ILE A 33 4.64 12.99 4.83
N GLU A 34 5.42 12.29 5.65
CA GLU A 34 6.69 12.81 6.15
C GLU A 34 7.70 13.03 5.02
N LEU A 35 7.73 12.15 4.03
CA LEU A 35 8.64 12.27 2.89
C LEU A 35 8.36 13.54 2.10
N HIS A 36 7.10 13.81 1.79
CA HIS A 36 6.72 14.94 0.93
C HIS A 36 6.63 16.27 1.69
N GLN A 37 6.47 16.23 3.00
CA GLN A 37 6.34 17.41 3.83
C GLN A 37 7.55 18.35 3.70
N LYS A 38 8.74 17.77 3.51
CA LYS A 38 9.98 18.53 3.29
C LYS A 38 9.94 19.40 2.05
N TYR A 39 9.10 19.06 1.09
CA TYR A 39 9.01 19.72 -0.20
C TYR A 39 7.74 20.54 -0.34
N GLY A 40 6.94 20.63 0.72
CA GLY A 40 5.70 21.41 0.72
C GLY A 40 4.53 20.76 0.01
N GLY A 41 4.65 19.49 -0.37
CA GLY A 41 3.58 18.77 -1.04
C GLY A 41 4.09 17.54 -1.76
N VAL A 42 3.21 16.80 -2.43
CA VAL A 42 3.56 15.56 -3.12
C VAL A 42 4.52 15.84 -4.28
N VAL A 43 5.63 15.11 -4.31
CA VAL A 43 6.58 15.10 -5.41
C VAL A 43 6.39 13.79 -6.18
N PRO A 44 5.79 13.82 -7.39
CA PRO A 44 5.40 12.58 -8.08
C PRO A 44 6.52 11.59 -8.30
N GLU A 45 7.73 12.05 -8.63
CA GLU A 45 8.86 11.15 -8.83
C GLU A 45 9.25 10.41 -7.55
N LEU A 46 9.25 11.12 -6.41
CA LEU A 46 9.55 10.51 -5.12
C LEU A 46 8.45 9.54 -4.72
N ALA A 47 7.19 9.91 -4.96
CA ALA A 47 6.06 9.05 -4.68
C ALA A 47 6.17 7.74 -5.44
N SER A 48 6.48 7.79 -6.74
CA SER A 48 6.63 6.60 -7.56
C SER A 48 7.73 5.69 -7.03
N ARG A 49 8.88 6.24 -6.68
CA ARG A 49 10.00 5.46 -6.13
C ARG A 49 9.62 4.79 -4.81
N ASP A 50 8.92 5.53 -3.94
CA ASP A 50 8.53 4.99 -2.64
C ASP A 50 7.54 3.86 -2.78
N HIS A 51 6.57 3.95 -3.70
CA HIS A 51 5.64 2.85 -3.97
C HIS A 51 6.38 1.57 -4.35
N ILE A 52 7.40 1.68 -5.21
CA ILE A 52 8.19 0.52 -5.63
C ILE A 52 8.89 -0.11 -4.42
N GLN A 53 9.44 0.71 -3.53
CA GLN A 53 10.17 0.22 -2.35
C GLN A 53 9.25 -0.39 -1.29
N LYS A 54 8.02 0.10 -1.15
CA LYS A 54 7.13 -0.29 -0.05
C LYS A 54 6.16 -1.40 -0.39
N LEU A 55 5.88 -1.63 -1.68
CA LEU A 55 4.82 -2.55 -2.08
C LEU A 55 5.05 -3.97 -1.59
N LEU A 56 6.22 -4.57 -1.88
CA LEU A 56 6.49 -5.94 -1.44
C LEU A 56 6.54 -6.09 0.08
N PRO A 57 7.20 -5.18 0.83
CA PRO A 57 7.16 -5.26 2.28
C PRO A 57 5.75 -5.19 2.87
N LEU A 58 4.80 -4.51 2.20
CA LEU A 58 3.42 -4.46 2.64
C LEU A 58 2.67 -5.74 2.30
N ILE A 59 2.97 -6.36 1.15
CA ILE A 59 2.32 -7.59 0.73
C ILE A 59 2.75 -8.78 1.58
N GLN A 60 4.04 -8.88 1.93
CA GLN A 60 4.60 -10.04 2.63
C GLN A 60 3.85 -10.45 3.90
N PRO A 61 3.50 -9.53 4.82
CA PRO A 61 2.74 -9.93 6.01
C PRO A 61 1.37 -10.53 5.68
N LEU A 62 0.79 -10.18 4.53
CA LEU A 62 -0.52 -10.67 4.12
C LEU A 62 -0.46 -12.09 3.54
N ASN A 63 0.74 -12.63 3.29
CA ASN A 63 0.88 -14.01 2.83
C ASN A 63 0.22 -15.02 3.78
N TYR A 64 0.08 -14.66 5.04
CA TYR A 64 -0.60 -15.51 6.02
C TYR A 64 -2.01 -15.90 5.56
N PHE A 65 -2.68 -15.01 4.80
CA PHE A 65 -4.06 -15.23 4.38
C PHE A 65 -4.19 -15.98 3.05
N PHE A 66 -3.08 -16.24 2.37
CA PHE A 66 -3.08 -17.04 1.16
C PHE A 66 -2.80 -18.51 1.51
#